data_7b7c14febaaeda0f9e3d0affa9f707ae
#
_entry.id   7b7c14febaaeda0f9e3d0affa9f707ae
#
_cell.length_a   1.000
_cell.length_b   1.000
_cell.length_c   1.000
_cell.angle_alpha   90.00
_cell.angle_beta   90.00
_cell.angle_gamma   90.00
#
_symmetry.space_group_name_H-M   'P 1'
#
loop_
_entity.id
_entity.type
_entity.pdbx_description
1 polymer ?
#
loop_
_entity_poly.entity_id
_entity_poly.type
_entity_poly.pdbx_seq_one_letter_code
_entity_poly.pdbx_strand_id
1 'polypeptide(L)' 'MDYKKLYFHLFNAATDALQAIEQQNYGQASAILITAQQETEEMYMDEDDED' A
#
# COMPACT_ATOMS: atom_id res chain seq x y z
N MET A 1 16.14 7.39 1.87
CA MET A 1 14.78 6.86 1.66
C MET A 1 13.77 7.57 2.54
N ASP A 2 12.59 7.82 2.01
CA ASP A 2 11.56 8.55 2.74
C ASP A 2 10.57 7.55 3.36
N TYR A 3 10.87 7.09 4.55
CA TYR A 3 10.01 6.13 5.22
C TYR A 3 8.65 6.73 5.56
N LYS A 4 8.60 8.04 5.77
CA LYS A 4 7.34 8.69 6.06
C LYS A 4 6.38 8.55 4.88
N LYS A 5 6.89 8.70 3.68
CA LYS A 5 6.07 8.56 2.49
C LYS A 5 5.58 7.13 2.35
N LEU A 6 6.44 6.15 2.61
CA LEU A 6 6.03 4.76 2.58
C LEU A 6 4.97 4.48 3.64
N TYR A 7 5.15 5.04 4.81
CA TYR A 7 4.19 4.85 5.89
C TYR A 7 2.81 5.36 5.49
N PHE A 8 2.75 6.58 4.97
CA PHE A 8 1.45 7.16 4.60
C PHE A 8 0.80 6.38 3.47
N HIS A 9 1.60 5.92 2.53
CA HIS A 9 1.05 5.15 1.43
C HIS A 9 0.39 3.87 1.92
N LEU A 10 1.07 3.14 2.80
CA LEU A 10 0.52 1.91 3.34
C LEU A 10 -0.63 2.17 4.29
N PHE A 11 -0.53 3.22 5.08
CA PHE A 11 -1.60 3.53 6.04
C PHE A 11 -2.89 3.86 5.30
N ASN A 12 -2.79 4.66 4.24
CA ASN A 12 -3.97 5.01 3.47
C ASN A 12 -4.58 3.78 2.81
N ALA A 13 -3.74 2.90 2.29
CA ALA A 13 -4.24 1.67 1.69
C ALA A 13 -4.95 0.81 2.71
N ALA A 14 -4.40 0.74 3.93
CA ALA A 14 -5.04 -0.04 4.99
C ALA A 14 -6.40 0.54 5.34
N THR A 15 -6.51 1.86 5.40
CA THR A 15 -7.77 2.50 5.68
C THR A 15 -8.81 2.17 4.61
N ASP A 16 -8.40 2.26 3.35
CA ASP A 16 -9.30 1.96 2.24
C ASP A 16 -9.73 0.50 2.28
N ALA A 17 -8.79 -0.39 2.59
CA ALA A 17 -9.13 -1.81 2.66
C ALA A 17 -10.12 -2.08 3.79
N LEU A 18 -9.95 -1.40 4.92
CA LEU A 18 -10.88 -1.57 6.03
C LEU A 18 -12.28 -1.14 5.64
N GLN A 19 -12.40 -0.04 4.91
CA GLN A 19 -13.69 0.42 4.45
C GLN A 19 -14.34 -0.59 3.52
N ALA A 20 -13.53 -1.17 2.63
CA ALA A 20 -14.06 -2.18 1.71
C ALA A 20 -14.54 -3.40 2.48
N ILE A 21 -13.81 -3.79 3.52
CA ILE A 21 -14.22 -4.93 4.33
C ILE A 21 -15.54 -4.64 5.04
N GLU A 22 -15.69 -3.44 5.56
CA GLU A 22 -16.93 -3.07 6.25
C GLU A 22 -18.11 -3.12 5.31
N GLN A 23 -17.89 -2.88 4.03
CA GLN A 23 -18.93 -2.97 3.02
C GLN A 23 -19.04 -4.37 2.44
N GLN A 24 -18.28 -5.31 3.01
CA GLN A 24 -18.25 -6.69 2.56
C GLN A 24 -17.74 -6.83 1.13
N ASN A 25 -16.88 -5.91 0.74
CA ASN A 25 -16.24 -5.90 -0.56
C ASN A 25 -14.88 -6.54 -0.45
N TYR A 26 -14.85 -7.84 -0.21
CA TYR A 26 -13.58 -8.48 0.12
C TYR A 26 -12.62 -8.53 -1.06
N GLY A 27 -13.15 -8.69 -2.27
CA GLY A 27 -12.30 -8.66 -3.45
C GLY A 27 -11.60 -7.34 -3.61
N GLN A 28 -12.32 -6.26 -3.38
CA GLN A 28 -11.75 -4.93 -3.49
C GLN A 28 -10.71 -4.70 -2.39
N ALA A 29 -11.00 -5.14 -1.18
CA ALA A 29 -10.05 -4.98 -0.08
C ALA A 29 -8.74 -5.69 -0.41
N SER A 30 -8.84 -6.91 -0.93
CA SER A 30 -7.66 -7.67 -1.29
C SER A 30 -6.87 -6.96 -2.39
N ALA A 31 -7.58 -6.46 -3.40
CA ALA A 31 -6.91 -5.76 -4.50
C ALA A 31 -6.20 -4.51 -4.02
N ILE A 32 -6.82 -3.78 -3.10
CA ILE A 32 -6.20 -2.58 -2.56
C ILE A 32 -4.88 -2.91 -1.88
N LEU A 33 -4.88 -3.97 -1.06
CA LEU A 33 -3.68 -4.33 -0.34
C LEU A 33 -2.59 -4.85 -1.26
N ILE A 34 -2.97 -5.66 -2.24
CA ILE A 34 -1.99 -6.20 -3.18
C ILE A 34 -1.33 -5.06 -3.97
N THR A 35 -2.14 -4.14 -4.46
CA THR A 35 -1.61 -3.01 -5.21
C THR A 35 -0.70 -2.18 -4.33
N ALA A 36 -1.10 -1.94 -3.08
CA ALA A 36 -0.28 -1.14 -2.18
C ALA A 36 1.05 -1.79 -1.92
N GLN A 37 1.06 -3.12 -1.76
CA GLN A 37 2.32 -3.82 -1.54
C GLN A 37 3.24 -3.70 -2.74
N GLN A 38 2.69 -3.85 -3.93
CA GLN A 38 3.49 -3.75 -5.14
C GLN A 38 4.07 -2.36 -5.30
N GLU A 39 3.25 -1.35 -5.08
CA GLU A 39 3.71 0.01 -5.22
C GLU A 39 4.76 0.36 -4.18
N THR A 40 4.56 -0.11 -2.96
CA THR A 40 5.51 0.16 -1.90
C THR A 40 6.85 -0.49 -2.18
N GLU A 41 6.82 -1.70 -2.72
CA GLU A 41 8.06 -2.37 -3.08
C GLU A 41 8.80 -1.62 -4.17
N GLU A 42 8.08 -1.10 -5.13
CA GLU A 42 8.72 -0.34 -6.19
C GLU A 42 9.34 0.93 -5.65
N MET A 43 8.66 1.59 -4.74
CA MET A 43 9.20 2.79 -4.14
C MET A 43 10.47 2.49 -3.36
N TYR A 44 10.45 1.38 -2.63
CA TYR A 44 11.61 0.98 -1.83
C TYR A 44 12.79 0.62 -2.74
N MET A 45 12.54 -0.16 -3.77
CA MET A 45 13.59 -0.62 -4.64
C MET A 45 14.20 0.49 -5.46
N ASP A 46 13.38 1.45 -5.85
CA ASP A 46 13.88 2.59 -6.58
C ASP A 46 14.94 3.33 -5.81
N GLU A 47 14.70 3.53 -4.53
CA GLU A 47 15.66 4.23 -3.71
C GLU A 47 16.88 3.39 -3.44
N ASP A 48 16.67 2.10 -3.31
CA ASP A 48 17.76 1.19 -3.05
C ASP A 48 18.71 1.13 -4.21
N ASP A 49 18.21 1.37 -5.39
CA ASP A 49 18.97 1.26 -6.61
C ASP A 49 20.03 2.30 -6.74
N GLU A 50 20.01 3.28 -5.94
CA GLU A 50 20.94 4.35 -6.04
C GLU A 50 22.32 3.97 -5.75
N ASP A 51 22.50 2.92 -5.02
CA ASP A 51 23.83 2.50 -4.70
C ASP A 51 24.49 1.86 -5.88
#